data_ccf58876ef45a726c02d2fd6ef54d5a6
#
_entry.id   ccf58876ef45a726c02d2fd6ef54d5a6
#
_cell.length_a   1.000
_cell.length_b   1.000
_cell.length_c   1.000
_cell.angle_alpha   90.00
_cell.angle_beta   90.00
_cell.angle_gamma   90.00
#
_symmetry.space_group_name_H-M   'P 1'
#
loop_
_entity.id
_entity.type
_entity.pdbx_description
1 polymer ?
#
loop_
_entity_poly.entity_id
_entity_poly.type
_entity_poly.pdbx_seq_one_letter_code
_entity_poly.pdbx_strand_id
1 'polypeptide(L)'
;MLDIQNPNKLLKDLDQKFLRLHNRFLAVAMDYKYYINPNISDHEIYKLRDNVIFRLESARFHFELLLNHHNFIESNIREIHTSQHSILNGGPELQIYQMQASKEIYSLFDSLVYHLCSNFDYLFRLINFIHGQTELGQPKWNLFKSDKNKKRNVYCSKELIYALDILDEKFVYPLIKHRSFLIHNEYAVGGLLIVLNDLKTRFLVTDTLKDHFPELTKEFGEQEMSINFAAKWLIDKTFETITEVLFEVRDDIKRNRKNVQPIFFSLGKNNTMQSSSVHYWGERNQI
;
A
#
# COMPACT_ATOMS: atom_id res chain seq x y z
N MET A 1 4.76 18.88 9.29
CA MET A 1 3.37 18.62 9.70
C MET A 1 2.54 18.33 8.47
N LEU A 2 1.90 17.16 8.37
CA LEU A 2 0.99 16.91 7.27
C LEU A 2 -0.15 17.92 7.35
N ASP A 3 -0.38 18.64 6.27
CA ASP A 3 -1.51 19.58 6.17
C ASP A 3 -2.80 18.76 5.98
N ILE A 4 -3.30 18.22 7.09
CA ILE A 4 -4.56 17.46 7.14
C ILE A 4 -5.75 18.34 6.73
N GLN A 5 -5.57 19.65 6.75
CA GLN A 5 -6.59 20.63 6.37
C GLN A 5 -6.84 20.65 4.85
N ASN A 6 -5.99 19.98 4.06
CA ASN A 6 -6.22 19.87 2.62
C ASN A 6 -6.22 18.39 2.14
N PRO A 7 -7.29 17.61 2.46
CA PRO A 7 -7.41 16.22 2.01
C PRO A 7 -7.24 16.07 0.50
N ASN A 8 -7.73 17.03 -0.28
CA ASN A 8 -7.67 16.99 -1.73
C ASN A 8 -6.23 16.96 -2.27
N LYS A 9 -5.30 17.67 -1.62
CA LYS A 9 -3.89 17.66 -2.02
C LYS A 9 -3.25 16.31 -1.78
N LEU A 10 -3.53 15.67 -0.63
CA LEU A 10 -3.02 14.34 -0.28
C LEU A 10 -3.57 13.27 -1.23
N LEU A 11 -4.86 13.33 -1.55
CA LEU A 11 -5.50 12.41 -2.47
C LEU A 11 -4.97 12.57 -3.91
N LYS A 12 -4.74 13.81 -4.36
CA LYS A 12 -4.15 14.08 -5.68
C LYS A 12 -2.72 13.52 -5.81
N ASP A 13 -1.92 13.59 -4.76
CA ASP A 13 -0.59 12.96 -4.73
C ASP A 13 -0.71 11.43 -4.90
N LEU A 14 -1.66 10.81 -4.21
CA LEU A 14 -1.93 9.37 -4.36
C LEU A 14 -2.39 9.02 -5.79
N ASP A 15 -3.25 9.82 -6.42
CA ASP A 15 -3.70 9.58 -7.80
C ASP A 15 -2.53 9.58 -8.78
N GLN A 16 -1.53 10.44 -8.58
CA GLN A 16 -0.31 10.42 -9.39
C GLN A 16 0.54 9.15 -9.16
N LYS A 17 0.62 8.67 -7.91
CA LYS A 17 1.30 7.41 -7.60
C LYS A 17 0.58 6.21 -8.25
N PHE A 18 -0.75 6.21 -8.25
CA PHE A 18 -1.55 5.21 -8.99
C PHE A 18 -1.21 5.18 -10.47
N LEU A 19 -1.19 6.33 -11.13
CA LEU A 19 -0.88 6.40 -12.56
C LEU A 19 0.52 5.82 -12.86
N ARG A 20 1.52 6.15 -12.04
CA ARG A 20 2.87 5.60 -12.18
C ARG A 20 2.88 4.09 -11.98
N LEU A 21 2.16 3.58 -10.99
CA LEU A 21 2.08 2.15 -10.70
C LEU A 21 1.39 1.38 -11.84
N HIS A 22 0.31 1.92 -12.42
CA HIS A 22 -0.33 1.34 -13.61
C HIS A 22 0.66 1.16 -14.77
N ASN A 23 1.46 2.19 -15.05
CA ASN A 23 2.48 2.12 -16.10
C ASN A 23 3.53 1.03 -15.81
N ARG A 24 3.88 0.82 -14.55
CA ARG A 24 4.83 -0.24 -14.15
C ARG A 24 4.26 -1.63 -14.32
N PHE A 25 3.01 -1.85 -13.93
CA PHE A 25 2.33 -3.12 -14.22
C PHE A 25 2.22 -3.40 -15.71
N LEU A 26 1.92 -2.38 -16.51
CA LEU A 26 1.89 -2.51 -17.96
C LEU A 26 3.25 -2.95 -18.51
N ALA A 27 4.33 -2.37 -18.03
CA ALA A 27 5.66 -2.73 -18.48
C ALA A 27 6.05 -4.17 -18.09
N VAL A 28 5.69 -4.63 -16.87
CA VAL A 28 5.88 -6.05 -16.47
C VAL A 28 5.09 -6.98 -17.39
N ALA A 29 3.83 -6.64 -17.72
CA ALA A 29 3.01 -7.43 -18.62
C ALA A 29 3.59 -7.50 -20.03
N MET A 30 4.10 -6.38 -20.53
CA MET A 30 4.76 -6.33 -21.84
C MET A 30 6.07 -7.11 -21.87
N ASP A 31 6.92 -6.99 -20.84
CA ASP A 31 8.15 -7.75 -20.72
C ASP A 31 7.87 -9.26 -20.63
N TYR A 32 6.84 -9.66 -19.85
CA TYR A 32 6.43 -11.06 -19.77
C TYR A 32 5.98 -11.59 -21.15
N LYS A 33 5.10 -10.87 -21.83
CA LYS A 33 4.65 -11.23 -23.19
C LYS A 33 5.81 -11.32 -24.17
N TYR A 34 6.73 -10.37 -24.10
CA TYR A 34 7.87 -10.29 -25.00
C TYR A 34 8.90 -11.39 -24.76
N TYR A 35 9.31 -11.60 -23.51
CA TYR A 35 10.45 -12.46 -23.19
C TYR A 35 10.06 -13.90 -22.85
N ILE A 36 8.84 -14.15 -22.36
CA ILE A 36 8.46 -15.45 -21.79
C ILE A 36 7.36 -16.13 -22.59
N ASN A 37 6.22 -15.45 -22.81
CA ASN A 37 5.07 -16.04 -23.47
C ASN A 37 4.38 -15.08 -24.46
N PRO A 38 4.81 -15.03 -25.71
CA PRO A 38 4.23 -14.13 -26.72
C PRO A 38 2.78 -14.42 -27.05
N ASN A 39 2.30 -15.62 -26.75
CA ASN A 39 0.93 -16.06 -27.05
C ASN A 39 -0.03 -15.92 -25.86
N ILE A 40 0.40 -15.29 -24.76
CA ILE A 40 -0.46 -15.13 -23.61
C ILE A 40 -1.66 -14.24 -23.93
N SER A 41 -2.82 -14.62 -23.39
CA SER A 41 -3.97 -13.73 -23.34
C SER A 41 -3.65 -12.53 -22.44
N ASP A 42 -3.76 -11.32 -22.97
CA ASP A 42 -3.58 -10.11 -22.18
C ASP A 42 -4.55 -10.06 -20.99
N HIS A 43 -5.71 -10.68 -21.10
CA HIS A 43 -6.74 -10.71 -20.08
C HIS A 43 -6.26 -11.33 -18.75
N GLU A 44 -5.47 -12.40 -18.76
CA GLU A 44 -5.07 -13.08 -17.52
C GLU A 44 -4.12 -12.24 -16.66
N ILE A 45 -3.09 -11.67 -17.27
CA ILE A 45 -2.13 -10.85 -16.55
C ILE A 45 -2.74 -9.53 -16.07
N TYR A 46 -3.62 -8.94 -16.87
CA TYR A 46 -4.33 -7.71 -16.50
C TYR A 46 -5.34 -7.95 -15.38
N LYS A 47 -6.02 -9.08 -15.35
CA LYS A 47 -6.90 -9.45 -14.23
C LYS A 47 -6.14 -9.53 -12.89
N LEU A 48 -4.94 -10.09 -12.89
CA LEU A 48 -4.10 -10.15 -11.69
C LEU A 48 -3.63 -8.76 -11.26
N ARG A 49 -3.22 -7.90 -12.20
CA ARG A 49 -2.96 -6.48 -11.95
C ARG A 49 -4.16 -5.79 -11.33
N ASP A 50 -5.34 -5.94 -11.93
CA ASP A 50 -6.56 -5.26 -11.51
C ASP A 50 -6.95 -5.63 -10.08
N ASN A 51 -6.70 -6.87 -9.65
CA ASN A 51 -6.89 -7.28 -8.27
C ASN A 51 -5.98 -6.52 -7.29
N VAL A 52 -4.71 -6.26 -7.65
CA VAL A 52 -3.79 -5.44 -6.83
C VAL A 52 -4.29 -3.99 -6.79
N ILE A 53 -4.58 -3.41 -7.95
CA ILE A 53 -5.06 -2.03 -8.07
C ILE A 53 -6.34 -1.83 -7.26
N PHE A 54 -7.33 -2.72 -7.38
CA PHE A 54 -8.57 -2.65 -6.62
C PHE A 54 -8.33 -2.58 -5.10
N ARG A 55 -7.36 -3.32 -4.57
CA ARG A 55 -7.04 -3.28 -3.14
C ARG A 55 -6.38 -1.96 -2.73
N LEU A 56 -5.53 -1.41 -3.59
CA LEU A 56 -4.93 -0.09 -3.36
C LEU A 56 -6.00 1.02 -3.43
N GLU A 57 -6.91 0.95 -4.39
CA GLU A 57 -8.05 1.87 -4.49
C GLU A 57 -8.95 1.78 -3.26
N SER A 58 -9.18 0.56 -2.75
CA SER A 58 -9.92 0.35 -1.49
C SER A 58 -9.19 0.99 -0.30
N ALA A 59 -7.86 0.85 -0.21
CA ALA A 59 -7.07 1.51 0.83
C ALA A 59 -7.14 3.04 0.70
N ARG A 60 -7.04 3.59 -0.52
CA ARG A 60 -7.22 5.02 -0.79
C ARG A 60 -8.60 5.51 -0.35
N PHE A 61 -9.65 4.77 -0.68
CA PHE A 61 -11.02 5.10 -0.26
C PHE A 61 -11.16 5.16 1.26
N HIS A 62 -10.62 4.18 2.00
CA HIS A 62 -10.64 4.19 3.46
C HIS A 62 -9.80 5.34 4.03
N PHE A 63 -8.70 5.72 3.39
CA PHE A 63 -7.94 6.90 3.78
C PHE A 63 -8.74 8.19 3.58
N GLU A 64 -9.44 8.33 2.47
CA GLU A 64 -10.33 9.47 2.22
C GLU A 64 -11.45 9.55 3.27
N LEU A 65 -12.09 8.42 3.58
CA LEU A 65 -13.09 8.34 4.65
C LEU A 65 -12.51 8.75 6.01
N LEU A 66 -11.31 8.27 6.32
CA LEU A 66 -10.61 8.60 7.58
C LEU A 66 -10.34 10.10 7.70
N LEU A 67 -9.85 10.75 6.63
CA LEU A 67 -9.60 12.20 6.61
C LEU A 67 -10.92 12.99 6.76
N ASN A 68 -11.94 12.64 6.00
CA ASN A 68 -13.23 13.31 6.02
C ASN A 68 -13.94 13.15 7.39
N HIS A 69 -13.88 11.94 7.93
CA HIS A 69 -14.48 11.65 9.23
C HIS A 69 -13.75 12.37 10.37
N HIS A 70 -12.42 12.45 10.30
CA HIS A 70 -11.64 13.24 11.25
C HIS A 70 -12.06 14.72 11.23
N ASN A 71 -12.18 15.32 10.03
CA ASN A 71 -12.63 16.70 9.91
C ASN A 71 -14.05 16.91 10.47
N PHE A 72 -14.94 15.96 10.24
CA PHE A 72 -16.30 15.98 10.81
C PHE A 72 -16.27 15.94 12.34
N ILE A 73 -15.48 15.04 12.95
CA ILE A 73 -15.31 14.94 14.40
C ILE A 73 -14.77 16.28 14.96
N GLU A 74 -13.75 16.84 14.32
CA GLU A 74 -13.15 18.11 14.75
C GLU A 74 -14.18 19.26 14.71
N SER A 75 -15.04 19.31 13.69
CA SER A 75 -16.12 20.28 13.58
C SER A 75 -17.14 20.14 14.71
N ASN A 76 -17.55 18.91 15.03
CA ASN A 76 -18.49 18.65 16.12
C ASN A 76 -17.91 19.00 17.50
N ILE A 77 -16.62 18.71 17.72
CA ILE A 77 -15.96 19.09 19.00
C ILE A 77 -15.92 20.61 19.15
N ARG A 78 -15.69 21.36 18.07
CA ARG A 78 -15.74 22.83 18.08
C ARG A 78 -17.14 23.35 18.39
N GLU A 79 -18.18 22.76 17.82
CA GLU A 79 -19.58 23.10 18.09
C GLU A 79 -19.96 22.86 19.55
N ILE A 80 -19.62 21.68 20.10
CA ILE A 80 -19.83 21.35 21.51
C ILE A 80 -19.10 22.34 22.42
N HIS A 81 -17.84 22.69 22.11
CA HIS A 81 -17.07 23.67 22.86
C HIS A 81 -17.76 25.04 22.87
N THR A 82 -18.22 25.49 21.73
CA THR A 82 -18.88 26.80 21.58
C THR A 82 -20.20 26.84 22.38
N SER A 83 -20.98 25.76 22.33
CA SER A 83 -22.28 25.68 23.02
C SER A 83 -22.16 25.55 24.53
N GLN A 84 -21.13 24.88 25.04
CA GLN A 84 -20.96 24.61 26.48
C GLN A 84 -19.94 25.53 27.18
N HIS A 85 -19.35 26.48 26.46
CA HIS A 85 -18.37 27.45 26.94
C HIS A 85 -17.06 26.84 27.49
N SER A 86 -16.89 25.55 27.53
CA SER A 86 -15.63 24.88 27.91
C SER A 86 -15.61 23.40 27.61
N ILE A 87 -14.56 22.94 26.91
CA ILE A 87 -14.25 21.50 26.79
C ILE A 87 -13.83 20.90 28.12
N LEU A 88 -13.21 21.69 29.00
CA LEU A 88 -12.75 21.22 30.34
C LEU A 88 -13.90 20.84 31.26
N ASN A 89 -15.08 21.41 31.04
CA ASN A 89 -16.32 21.09 31.78
C ASN A 89 -17.21 20.11 31.03
N GLY A 90 -16.67 19.48 29.93
CA GLY A 90 -17.40 18.53 29.12
C GLY A 90 -17.97 17.40 29.95
N GLY A 91 -19.29 17.36 30.01
CA GLY A 91 -20.03 16.35 30.75
C GLY A 91 -19.89 14.95 30.15
N PRO A 92 -20.60 13.96 30.67
CA PRO A 92 -20.57 12.57 30.17
C PRO A 92 -20.79 12.45 28.65
N GLU A 93 -21.56 13.36 28.07
CA GLU A 93 -21.87 13.38 26.64
C GLU A 93 -20.64 13.58 25.78
N LEU A 94 -19.72 14.49 26.13
CA LEU A 94 -18.48 14.69 25.39
C LEU A 94 -17.56 13.47 25.48
N GLN A 95 -17.50 12.84 26.67
CA GLN A 95 -16.69 11.62 26.83
C GLN A 95 -17.23 10.47 25.99
N ILE A 96 -18.55 10.26 25.97
CA ILE A 96 -19.19 9.24 25.11
C ILE A 96 -18.91 9.53 23.64
N TYR A 97 -19.04 10.79 23.23
CA TYR A 97 -18.75 11.20 21.86
C TYR A 97 -17.28 10.92 21.47
N GLN A 98 -16.32 11.29 22.32
CA GLN A 98 -14.90 11.03 22.11
C GLN A 98 -14.58 9.54 22.00
N MET A 99 -15.19 8.72 22.85
CA MET A 99 -15.02 7.25 22.78
C MET A 99 -15.58 6.69 21.47
N GLN A 100 -16.75 7.15 21.04
CA GLN A 100 -17.36 6.71 19.77
C GLN A 100 -16.52 7.16 18.57
N ALA A 101 -16.12 8.41 18.53
CA ALA A 101 -15.25 8.97 17.49
C ALA A 101 -13.91 8.21 17.37
N SER A 102 -13.31 7.86 18.50
CA SER A 102 -12.10 7.04 18.51
C SER A 102 -12.35 5.67 17.87
N LYS A 103 -13.42 4.97 18.25
CA LYS A 103 -13.77 3.67 17.65
C LYS A 103 -13.92 3.75 16.14
N GLU A 104 -14.59 4.77 15.65
CA GLU A 104 -14.85 4.96 14.23
C GLU A 104 -13.54 5.21 13.45
N ILE A 105 -12.67 6.09 13.95
CA ILE A 105 -11.36 6.38 13.33
C ILE A 105 -10.47 5.14 13.30
N TYR A 106 -10.36 4.38 14.40
CA TYR A 106 -9.54 3.18 14.44
C TYR A 106 -10.11 2.08 13.55
N SER A 107 -11.44 1.93 13.45
CA SER A 107 -12.07 0.97 12.51
C SER A 107 -11.76 1.28 11.05
N LEU A 108 -11.74 2.56 10.67
CA LEU A 108 -11.34 2.99 9.32
C LEU A 108 -9.86 2.70 9.05
N PHE A 109 -9.01 2.95 10.05
CA PHE A 109 -7.58 2.65 9.96
C PHE A 109 -7.31 1.15 9.84
N ASP A 110 -7.98 0.31 10.64
CA ASP A 110 -7.86 -1.15 10.58
C ASP A 110 -8.28 -1.69 9.21
N SER A 111 -9.37 -1.15 8.66
CA SER A 111 -9.84 -1.50 7.30
C SER A 111 -8.80 -1.12 6.24
N LEU A 112 -8.17 0.04 6.37
CA LEU A 112 -7.07 0.46 5.51
C LEU A 112 -5.89 -0.52 5.58
N VAL A 113 -5.43 -0.86 6.79
CA VAL A 113 -4.34 -1.84 6.99
C VAL A 113 -4.68 -3.20 6.38
N TYR A 114 -5.94 -3.65 6.53
CA TYR A 114 -6.40 -4.89 5.91
C TYR A 114 -6.24 -4.87 4.38
N HIS A 115 -6.64 -3.79 3.72
CA HIS A 115 -6.51 -3.65 2.27
C HIS A 115 -5.04 -3.57 1.83
N LEU A 116 -4.19 -2.86 2.57
CA LEU A 116 -2.76 -2.79 2.29
C LEU A 116 -2.09 -4.17 2.37
N CYS A 117 -2.39 -4.98 3.38
CA CYS A 117 -1.90 -6.36 3.47
C CYS A 117 -2.37 -7.23 2.31
N SER A 118 -3.65 -7.12 1.95
CA SER A 118 -4.23 -7.92 0.88
C SER A 118 -3.58 -7.65 -0.48
N ASN A 119 -3.01 -6.46 -0.69
CA ASN A 119 -2.24 -6.15 -1.90
C ASN A 119 -1.10 -7.11 -2.13
N PHE A 120 -0.35 -7.44 -1.09
CA PHE A 120 0.81 -8.33 -1.20
C PHE A 120 0.41 -9.76 -1.52
N ASP A 121 -0.74 -10.23 -1.01
CA ASP A 121 -1.28 -11.54 -1.39
C ASP A 121 -1.62 -11.58 -2.90
N TYR A 122 -2.24 -10.54 -3.44
CA TYR A 122 -2.54 -10.45 -4.86
C TYR A 122 -1.29 -10.23 -5.72
N LEU A 123 -0.34 -9.44 -5.24
CA LEU A 123 0.95 -9.24 -5.91
C LEU A 123 1.72 -10.57 -6.00
N PHE A 124 1.70 -11.38 -4.95
CA PHE A 124 2.33 -12.69 -4.96
C PHE A 124 1.67 -13.66 -5.96
N ARG A 125 0.35 -13.58 -6.15
CA ARG A 125 -0.33 -14.35 -7.23
C ARG A 125 0.16 -13.94 -8.61
N LEU A 126 0.39 -12.65 -8.85
CA LEU A 126 0.96 -12.17 -10.10
C LEU A 126 2.39 -12.72 -10.31
N ILE A 127 3.22 -12.71 -9.28
CA ILE A 127 4.58 -13.25 -9.34
C ILE A 127 4.54 -14.75 -9.66
N ASN A 128 3.69 -15.52 -8.97
CA ASN A 128 3.53 -16.95 -9.25
C ASN A 128 3.05 -17.23 -10.67
N PHE A 129 2.10 -16.43 -11.17
CA PHE A 129 1.65 -16.56 -12.55
C PHE A 129 2.79 -16.32 -13.55
N ILE A 130 3.57 -15.27 -13.35
CA ILE A 130 4.74 -14.95 -14.20
C ILE A 130 5.73 -16.11 -14.24
N HIS A 131 5.90 -16.82 -13.14
CA HIS A 131 6.82 -17.96 -13.05
C HIS A 131 6.16 -19.32 -13.35
N GLY A 132 4.97 -19.34 -13.92
CA GLY A 132 4.29 -20.55 -14.40
C GLY A 132 3.72 -21.45 -13.31
N GLN A 133 3.54 -20.94 -12.08
CA GLN A 133 2.93 -21.68 -10.97
C GLN A 133 1.42 -21.48 -10.91
N THR A 134 0.69 -22.15 -11.78
CA THR A 134 -0.80 -22.06 -11.82
C THR A 134 -1.48 -22.97 -10.80
N GLU A 135 -0.78 -23.96 -10.26
CA GLU A 135 -1.38 -25.04 -9.42
C GLU A 135 -1.55 -24.68 -7.94
N LEU A 136 -1.07 -23.54 -7.47
CA LEU A 136 -1.01 -23.19 -6.04
C LEU A 136 -2.32 -22.64 -5.44
N GLY A 137 -3.44 -22.71 -6.12
CA GLY A 137 -4.71 -22.21 -5.60
C GLY A 137 -4.69 -20.70 -5.35
N GLN A 138 -4.86 -20.27 -4.10
CA GLN A 138 -4.78 -18.84 -3.71
C GLN A 138 -3.54 -18.58 -2.85
N PRO A 139 -2.34 -18.45 -3.44
CA PRO A 139 -1.12 -18.24 -2.67
C PRO A 139 -1.20 -16.90 -1.93
N LYS A 140 -0.67 -16.90 -0.70
CA LYS A 140 -0.51 -15.72 0.14
C LYS A 140 0.96 -15.32 0.18
N TRP A 141 1.23 -14.05 0.41
CA TRP A 141 2.60 -13.52 0.46
C TRP A 141 3.52 -14.31 1.40
N ASN A 142 3.07 -14.59 2.62
CA ASN A 142 3.87 -15.32 3.61
C ASN A 142 4.25 -16.76 3.21
N LEU A 143 3.59 -17.32 2.18
CA LEU A 143 3.90 -18.67 1.71
C LEU A 143 5.22 -18.75 0.94
N PHE A 144 5.77 -17.65 0.46
CA PHE A 144 7.05 -17.72 -0.24
C PHE A 144 8.24 -18.03 0.69
N LYS A 145 8.12 -17.70 2.00
CA LYS A 145 9.12 -18.03 3.04
C LYS A 145 9.02 -19.43 3.61
N SER A 146 7.89 -20.13 3.42
CA SER A 146 7.73 -21.46 4.04
C SER A 146 8.65 -22.49 3.37
N ASP A 147 9.31 -23.36 4.19
CA ASP A 147 10.18 -24.43 3.68
C ASP A 147 9.48 -25.40 2.73
N LYS A 148 8.16 -25.57 2.92
CA LYS A 148 7.31 -26.31 1.99
C LYS A 148 7.21 -25.64 0.62
N ASN A 149 7.34 -24.33 0.57
CA ASN A 149 7.24 -23.53 -0.64
C ASN A 149 8.61 -23.14 -1.21
N LYS A 150 9.71 -23.21 -0.43
CA LYS A 150 11.07 -23.06 -0.98
C LYS A 150 11.33 -24.08 -2.09
N LYS A 151 10.78 -25.30 -1.99
CA LYS A 151 10.80 -26.30 -3.08
C LYS A 151 9.86 -25.96 -4.24
N ARG A 152 8.83 -25.14 -4.01
CA ARG A 152 7.84 -24.74 -5.02
C ARG A 152 8.21 -23.41 -5.70
N ASN A 153 9.03 -22.59 -5.06
CA ASN A 153 9.58 -21.36 -5.64
C ASN A 153 10.77 -21.63 -6.59
N VAL A 154 10.88 -22.84 -7.11
CA VAL A 154 11.92 -23.27 -8.07
C VAL A 154 11.95 -22.41 -9.33
N TYR A 155 10.89 -21.65 -9.58
CA TYR A 155 10.75 -20.83 -10.77
C TYR A 155 11.23 -19.37 -10.59
N CYS A 156 11.38 -18.90 -9.36
CA CYS A 156 12.00 -17.60 -9.11
C CYS A 156 13.52 -17.78 -9.06
N SER A 157 14.26 -16.83 -9.62
CA SER A 157 15.71 -16.82 -9.44
C SER A 157 16.06 -16.64 -7.97
N LYS A 158 17.27 -17.05 -7.57
CA LYS A 158 17.75 -16.82 -6.21
C LYS A 158 17.83 -15.33 -5.88
N GLU A 159 18.16 -14.52 -6.88
CA GLU A 159 18.24 -13.07 -6.78
C GLU A 159 16.89 -12.45 -6.48
N LEU A 160 15.82 -12.88 -7.19
CA LEU A 160 14.46 -12.41 -6.92
C LEU A 160 14.01 -12.82 -5.51
N ILE A 161 14.24 -14.08 -5.11
CA ILE A 161 13.88 -14.54 -3.76
C ILE A 161 14.59 -13.70 -2.71
N TYR A 162 15.89 -13.43 -2.88
CA TYR A 162 16.66 -12.62 -1.95
C TYR A 162 16.15 -11.16 -1.88
N ALA A 163 15.82 -10.56 -3.01
CA ALA A 163 15.25 -9.22 -3.04
C ALA A 163 13.87 -9.15 -2.36
N LEU A 164 13.01 -10.16 -2.59
CA LEU A 164 11.72 -10.26 -1.91
C LEU A 164 11.87 -10.48 -0.41
N ASP A 165 12.86 -11.25 0.04
CA ASP A 165 13.16 -11.45 1.46
C ASP A 165 13.52 -10.13 2.16
N ILE A 166 14.36 -9.29 1.53
CA ILE A 166 14.72 -7.97 2.06
C ILE A 166 13.50 -7.07 2.18
N LEU A 167 12.67 -7.00 1.13
CA LEU A 167 11.46 -6.17 1.13
C LEU A 167 10.42 -6.65 2.15
N ASP A 168 10.32 -7.97 2.32
CA ASP A 168 9.44 -8.56 3.31
C ASP A 168 9.88 -8.21 4.73
N GLU A 169 11.14 -8.42 5.08
CA GLU A 169 11.67 -8.11 6.41
C GLU A 169 11.54 -6.62 6.74
N LYS A 170 11.77 -5.77 5.76
CA LYS A 170 11.73 -4.33 5.95
C LYS A 170 10.32 -3.78 6.14
N PHE A 171 9.32 -4.31 5.43
CA PHE A 171 7.99 -3.70 5.43
C PHE A 171 6.82 -4.69 5.44
N VAL A 172 6.83 -5.73 4.58
CA VAL A 172 5.62 -6.54 4.40
C VAL A 172 5.34 -7.43 5.60
N TYR A 173 6.37 -8.06 6.17
CA TYR A 173 6.24 -8.86 7.39
C TYR A 173 5.75 -8.04 8.59
N PRO A 174 6.33 -6.87 8.92
CA PRO A 174 5.77 -5.96 9.92
C PRO A 174 4.29 -5.60 9.68
N LEU A 175 3.91 -5.33 8.43
CA LEU A 175 2.53 -5.00 8.07
C LEU A 175 1.56 -6.17 8.31
N ILE A 176 1.94 -7.37 7.89
CA ILE A 176 1.16 -8.60 8.12
C ILE A 176 1.08 -8.92 9.62
N LYS A 177 2.16 -8.73 10.36
CA LYS A 177 2.22 -8.91 11.81
C LYS A 177 1.27 -7.95 12.52
N HIS A 178 1.26 -6.67 12.11
CA HIS A 178 0.36 -5.67 12.65
C HIS A 178 -1.11 -6.01 12.36
N ARG A 179 -1.45 -6.38 11.12
CA ARG A 179 -2.80 -6.86 10.79
C ARG A 179 -3.21 -8.08 11.63
N SER A 180 -2.30 -9.04 11.82
CA SER A 180 -2.58 -10.22 12.65
C SER A 180 -2.88 -9.83 14.09
N PHE A 181 -2.15 -8.85 14.63
CA PHE A 181 -2.42 -8.29 15.94
C PHE A 181 -3.82 -7.68 16.03
N LEU A 182 -4.22 -6.85 15.05
CA LEU A 182 -5.55 -6.22 15.01
C LEU A 182 -6.71 -7.23 14.95
N ILE A 183 -6.49 -8.41 14.35
CA ILE A 183 -7.53 -9.45 14.23
C ILE A 183 -7.66 -10.30 15.50
N HIS A 184 -6.56 -10.57 16.19
CA HIS A 184 -6.50 -11.59 17.25
C HIS A 184 -6.40 -11.01 18.65
N ASN A 185 -6.22 -9.71 18.81
CA ASN A 185 -6.10 -9.09 20.11
C ASN A 185 -7.31 -8.17 20.40
N GLU A 186 -7.46 -7.87 21.67
CA GLU A 186 -8.50 -6.95 22.12
C GLU A 186 -8.31 -5.57 21.49
N TYR A 187 -9.41 -4.88 21.32
CA TYR A 187 -9.50 -3.55 20.77
C TYR A 187 -8.55 -2.57 21.49
N ALA A 188 -7.50 -2.19 20.82
CA ALA A 188 -6.55 -1.19 21.31
C ALA A 188 -6.86 0.17 20.70
N VAL A 189 -7.26 1.13 21.51
CA VAL A 189 -7.46 2.53 21.11
C VAL A 189 -6.27 3.34 21.58
N GLY A 190 -5.68 4.10 20.67
CA GLY A 190 -4.74 5.16 21.05
C GLY A 190 -5.48 6.33 21.70
N GLY A 191 -4.73 7.26 22.27
CA GLY A 191 -5.27 8.47 22.89
C GLY A 191 -5.87 9.42 21.86
N LEU A 192 -6.85 10.20 22.28
CA LEU A 192 -7.31 11.39 21.59
C LEU A 192 -6.73 12.63 22.27
N LEU A 193 -5.96 13.41 21.54
CA LEU A 193 -5.42 14.70 21.99
C LEU A 193 -6.25 15.83 21.37
N ILE A 194 -6.69 16.77 22.20
CA ILE A 194 -7.35 18.01 21.78
C ILE A 194 -6.44 19.17 22.10
N VAL A 195 -6.04 19.92 21.07
CA VAL A 195 -5.21 21.13 21.23
C VAL A 195 -6.15 22.30 21.49
N LEU A 196 -6.16 22.81 22.71
CA LEU A 196 -7.16 23.78 23.18
C LEU A 196 -7.13 25.13 22.44
N ASN A 197 -5.96 25.56 21.96
CA ASN A 197 -5.82 26.88 21.34
C ASN A 197 -6.55 27.01 19.99
N ASP A 198 -6.59 25.92 19.19
CA ASP A 198 -7.20 25.89 17.87
C ASP A 198 -8.25 24.80 17.71
N LEU A 199 -8.57 24.11 18.80
CA LEU A 199 -9.52 23.00 18.88
C LEU A 199 -9.28 21.91 17.83
N LYS A 200 -8.01 21.68 17.51
CA LYS A 200 -7.60 20.59 16.63
C LYS A 200 -7.55 19.28 17.40
N THR A 201 -7.98 18.23 16.73
CA THR A 201 -7.97 16.88 17.29
C THR A 201 -6.87 16.04 16.66
N ARG A 202 -6.29 15.14 17.45
CA ARG A 202 -5.30 14.16 16.99
C ARG A 202 -5.61 12.82 17.62
N PHE A 203 -5.89 11.83 16.79
CA PHE A 203 -5.98 10.44 17.21
C PHE A 203 -4.57 9.86 17.15
N LEU A 204 -4.03 9.47 18.29
CA LEU A 204 -2.65 9.03 18.42
C LEU A 204 -2.51 7.57 17.97
N VAL A 205 -1.38 7.22 17.39
CA VAL A 205 -1.08 5.82 17.06
C VAL A 205 -0.91 5.00 18.33
N THR A 206 -1.21 3.71 18.25
CA THR A 206 -0.97 2.75 19.34
C THR A 206 0.51 2.44 19.47
N ASP A 207 0.97 2.07 20.66
CA ASP A 207 2.36 1.65 20.87
C ASP A 207 2.70 0.40 20.05
N THR A 208 1.74 -0.52 19.89
CA THR A 208 1.90 -1.70 19.02
C THR A 208 2.21 -1.33 17.57
N LEU A 209 1.62 -0.26 17.04
CA LEU A 209 1.96 0.21 15.69
C LEU A 209 3.41 0.71 15.64
N LYS A 210 3.84 1.46 16.64
CA LYS A 210 5.24 1.95 16.77
C LYS A 210 6.23 0.81 16.88
N ASP A 211 5.89 -0.23 17.67
CA ASP A 211 6.73 -1.43 17.83
C ASP A 211 6.89 -2.21 16.53
N HIS A 212 5.84 -2.28 15.71
CA HIS A 212 5.91 -2.95 14.42
C HIS A 212 6.63 -2.09 13.36
N PHE A 213 6.60 -0.77 13.49
CA PHE A 213 7.19 0.17 12.54
C PHE A 213 8.06 1.22 13.24
N PRO A 214 9.24 0.83 13.75
CA PRO A 214 10.13 1.77 14.43
C PRO A 214 10.65 2.90 13.52
N GLU A 215 10.64 2.70 12.20
CA GLU A 215 10.98 3.75 11.23
C GLU A 215 9.98 4.91 11.27
N LEU A 216 8.71 4.61 11.53
CA LEU A 216 7.65 5.61 11.66
C LEU A 216 8.00 6.63 12.78
N THR A 217 8.49 6.15 13.92
CA THR A 217 8.89 6.99 15.04
C THR A 217 10.15 7.82 14.73
N LYS A 218 11.10 7.24 13.99
CA LYS A 218 12.35 7.95 13.60
C LYS A 218 12.11 9.10 12.64
N GLU A 219 11.17 8.94 11.69
CA GLU A 219 10.86 9.99 10.73
C GLU A 219 10.13 11.17 11.36
N PHE A 220 9.33 10.95 12.41
CA PHE A 220 8.32 11.93 12.85
C PHE A 220 8.37 12.30 14.34
N GLY A 221 9.28 11.73 15.11
CA GLY A 221 9.40 11.96 16.54
C GLY A 221 8.30 11.27 17.37
N GLU A 222 8.55 11.05 18.64
CA GLU A 222 7.68 10.23 19.48
C GLU A 222 6.39 10.91 19.92
N GLN A 223 6.39 12.23 20.02
CA GLN A 223 5.39 12.92 20.84
C GLN A 223 4.03 13.22 20.19
N GLU A 224 3.90 13.15 18.87
CA GLU A 224 2.64 13.60 18.24
C GLU A 224 2.22 12.82 16.99
N MET A 225 2.52 11.54 16.95
CA MET A 225 2.20 10.73 15.79
C MET A 225 0.70 10.42 15.71
N SER A 226 0.05 10.93 14.68
CA SER A 226 -1.39 10.72 14.46
C SER A 226 -1.68 9.54 13.53
N ILE A 227 -2.87 8.96 13.68
CA ILE A 227 -3.38 7.89 12.81
C ILE A 227 -3.42 8.31 11.33
N ASN A 228 -3.82 9.56 11.03
CA ASN A 228 -3.85 10.05 9.65
C ASN A 228 -2.46 10.05 9.01
N PHE A 229 -1.49 10.40 9.80
CA PHE A 229 -0.09 10.42 9.40
C PHE A 229 0.44 8.99 9.16
N ALA A 230 0.19 8.10 10.12
CA ALA A 230 0.57 6.70 10.00
C ALA A 230 -0.12 6.03 8.80
N ALA A 231 -1.39 6.33 8.55
CA ALA A 231 -2.13 5.85 7.38
C ALA A 231 -1.47 6.28 6.07
N LYS A 232 -1.14 7.58 5.93
CA LYS A 232 -0.44 8.10 4.74
C LYS A 232 0.92 7.43 4.55
N TRP A 233 1.71 7.31 5.62
CA TRP A 233 3.01 6.66 5.59
C TRP A 233 2.91 5.19 5.16
N LEU A 234 1.98 4.43 5.72
CA LEU A 234 1.76 3.02 5.35
C LEU A 234 1.36 2.87 3.88
N ILE A 235 0.51 3.76 3.37
CA ILE A 235 0.15 3.79 1.95
C ILE A 235 1.39 4.06 1.10
N ASP A 236 2.16 5.09 1.42
CA ASP A 236 3.35 5.46 0.66
C ASP A 236 4.38 4.33 0.63
N LYS A 237 4.65 3.72 1.78
CA LYS A 237 5.54 2.56 1.87
C LYS A 237 5.02 1.35 1.09
N THR A 238 3.70 1.15 1.04
CA THR A 238 3.10 0.10 0.21
C THR A 238 3.36 0.37 -1.28
N PHE A 239 3.16 1.60 -1.76
CA PHE A 239 3.46 1.96 -3.16
C PHE A 239 4.94 1.80 -3.50
N GLU A 240 5.84 2.24 -2.61
CA GLU A 240 7.28 2.08 -2.76
C GLU A 240 7.65 0.60 -2.86
N THR A 241 7.17 -0.23 -1.92
CA THR A 241 7.49 -1.65 -1.87
C THR A 241 6.94 -2.41 -3.10
N ILE A 242 5.69 -2.16 -3.50
CA ILE A 242 5.14 -2.76 -4.74
C ILE A 242 5.96 -2.35 -5.95
N THR A 243 6.39 -1.11 -6.01
CA THR A 243 7.25 -0.59 -7.07
C THR A 243 8.56 -1.37 -7.16
N GLU A 244 9.25 -1.55 -6.05
CA GLU A 244 10.50 -2.31 -5.99
C GLU A 244 10.28 -3.78 -6.37
N VAL A 245 9.21 -4.41 -5.87
CA VAL A 245 8.84 -5.78 -6.27
C VAL A 245 8.65 -5.89 -7.78
N LEU A 246 7.97 -4.94 -8.42
CA LEU A 246 7.76 -4.95 -9.87
C LEU A 246 9.08 -4.76 -10.64
N PHE A 247 10.02 -3.98 -10.12
CA PHE A 247 11.36 -3.86 -10.71
C PHE A 247 12.12 -5.19 -10.64
N GLU A 248 12.15 -5.84 -9.48
CA GLU A 248 12.83 -7.11 -9.30
C GLU A 248 12.22 -8.22 -10.15
N VAL A 249 10.88 -8.27 -10.24
CA VAL A 249 10.18 -9.22 -11.12
C VAL A 249 10.53 -8.98 -12.59
N ARG A 250 10.61 -7.73 -13.02
CA ARG A 250 10.98 -7.38 -14.38
C ARG A 250 12.42 -7.78 -14.71
N ASP A 251 13.34 -7.54 -13.79
CA ASP A 251 14.74 -7.94 -13.95
C ASP A 251 14.88 -9.47 -13.99
N ASP A 252 14.07 -10.19 -13.22
CA ASP A 252 14.02 -11.64 -13.24
C ASP A 252 13.44 -12.18 -14.56
N ILE A 253 12.38 -11.58 -15.09
CA ILE A 253 11.85 -11.90 -16.43
C ILE A 253 12.95 -11.79 -17.49
N LYS A 254 13.74 -10.72 -17.47
CA LYS A 254 14.81 -10.50 -18.42
C LYS A 254 15.96 -11.50 -18.30
N ARG A 255 16.28 -11.92 -17.06
CA ARG A 255 17.29 -12.97 -16.82
C ARG A 255 16.83 -14.34 -17.32
N ASN A 256 15.54 -14.64 -17.17
CA ASN A 256 14.94 -15.93 -17.55
C ASN A 256 14.35 -15.95 -18.97
N ARG A 257 14.65 -14.97 -19.79
CA ARG A 257 14.10 -14.83 -21.15
C ARG A 257 14.30 -16.09 -21.98
N LYS A 258 13.19 -16.56 -22.56
CA LYS A 258 13.15 -17.67 -23.48
C LYS A 258 13.26 -17.23 -24.94
N ASN A 259 12.82 -16.01 -25.23
CA ASN A 259 12.79 -15.44 -26.58
C ASN A 259 13.73 -14.23 -26.67
N VAL A 260 14.60 -14.23 -27.66
CA VAL A 260 15.63 -13.19 -27.86
C VAL A 260 15.34 -12.32 -29.08
N GLN A 261 14.28 -12.62 -29.85
CA GLN A 261 13.99 -11.83 -31.04
C GLN A 261 13.30 -10.50 -30.66
N PRO A 262 13.84 -9.37 -31.14
CA PRO A 262 13.20 -8.09 -30.92
C PRO A 262 11.85 -8.06 -31.64
N ILE A 263 10.78 -7.71 -30.91
CA ILE A 263 9.50 -7.35 -31.53
C ILE A 263 9.59 -5.87 -31.89
N PHE A 264 9.46 -5.57 -33.16
CA PHE A 264 9.44 -4.22 -33.67
C PHE A 264 8.01 -3.80 -33.96
N PHE A 265 7.62 -2.61 -33.54
CA PHE A 265 6.37 -1.97 -33.95
C PHE A 265 6.69 -0.83 -34.90
N SER A 266 5.96 -0.76 -36.00
CA SER A 266 5.97 0.42 -36.86
C SER A 266 5.26 1.57 -36.12
N LEU A 267 6.00 2.60 -35.78
CA LEU A 267 5.44 3.81 -35.18
C LEU A 267 5.37 4.90 -36.23
N GLY A 268 4.18 5.15 -36.74
CA GLY A 268 3.86 6.38 -37.48
C GLY A 268 4.43 6.50 -38.89
N LYS A 269 4.38 7.70 -39.43
CA LYS A 269 4.57 8.08 -40.85
C LYS A 269 5.93 7.74 -41.46
N ASN A 270 6.93 7.34 -40.67
CA ASN A 270 8.30 7.16 -41.18
C ASN A 270 8.79 5.70 -41.18
N ASN A 271 7.94 4.71 -41.02
CA ASN A 271 8.30 3.28 -41.00
C ASN A 271 9.49 2.93 -40.07
N THR A 272 9.81 3.76 -39.10
CA THR A 272 10.84 3.47 -38.10
C THR A 272 10.33 2.46 -37.12
N MET A 273 10.95 1.29 -37.09
CA MET A 273 10.66 0.26 -36.12
C MET A 273 11.37 0.55 -34.80
N GLN A 274 10.62 0.63 -33.72
CA GLN A 274 11.18 0.77 -32.38
C GLN A 274 10.78 -0.42 -31.51
N SER A 275 11.72 -0.88 -30.68
CA SER A 275 11.44 -1.93 -29.69
C SER A 275 10.47 -1.42 -28.62
N SER A 276 9.37 -2.12 -28.42
CA SER A 276 8.30 -1.70 -27.50
C SER A 276 8.68 -1.76 -26.02
N SER A 277 9.69 -2.51 -25.65
CA SER A 277 9.99 -2.78 -24.24
C SER A 277 10.71 -1.64 -23.51
N VAL A 278 11.34 -0.71 -24.23
CA VAL A 278 12.25 0.29 -23.64
C VAL A 278 11.53 1.56 -23.19
N HIS A 279 10.38 1.88 -23.76
CA HIS A 279 9.80 3.23 -23.63
C HIS A 279 8.88 3.47 -22.42
N TYR A 280 8.41 2.44 -21.73
CA TYR A 280 7.46 2.60 -20.63
C TYR A 280 8.10 2.68 -19.25
N TRP A 281 9.36 2.34 -19.13
CA TRP A 281 10.10 2.45 -17.89
C TRP A 281 11.19 3.51 -18.06
N GLY A 282 11.06 4.60 -17.33
CA GLY A 282 12.23 5.40 -17.01
C GLY A 282 13.28 4.51 -16.34
N GLU A 283 14.53 4.87 -16.46
CA GLU A 283 15.59 4.24 -15.69
C GLU A 283 15.25 4.32 -14.19
N ARG A 284 15.74 3.35 -13.39
CA ARG A 284 15.51 3.26 -11.94
C ARG A 284 15.71 4.58 -11.18
N ASN A 285 16.53 5.47 -11.75
CA ASN A 285 16.90 6.77 -11.17
C ASN A 285 16.05 7.96 -11.64
N GLN A 286 14.98 7.76 -12.41
CA GLN A 286 14.09 8.81 -12.90
C GLN A 286 12.72 8.82 -12.19
N ILE A 287 12.69 8.36 -10.95
CA ILE A 287 11.48 8.34 -10.10
C ILE A 287 11.44 9.55 -9.19
#